data_55d830000021e8a334e79554f5bacc8b
#
_entry.id   55d830000021e8a334e79554f5bacc8b
#
_cell.length_a   1.000
_cell.length_b   1.000
_cell.length_c   1.000
_cell.angle_alpha   90.00
_cell.angle_beta   90.00
_cell.angle_gamma   90.00
#
_symmetry.space_group_name_H-M   'P 1'
#
loop_
_entity.id
_entity.type
_entity.pdbx_description
1 polymer ?
#
loop_
_entity_poly.entity_id
_entity_poly.type
_entity_poly.pdbx_seq_one_letter_code
_entity_poly.pdbx_strand_id
1 'polypeptide(L)'
;MRVRKGLDNHADSAPQTRSELHQWIRERMHLTAAHEQALIDAIDNVFMKHEQLWQQSKQEAIQAVSAGFTDRLKRLRDELSARDVTVSSIARYFEDLVADLTDRVHRDPKTRLMNFRRFIEQVEAFLALEQRGRLCAVGLVDINSFKWYNDTLGHAAGDKIIDRVARLLREQVRSDDLIAQEALDVKASQDLHARFGGDEFCFLIPDLDECRAAWVIAERFREAVERHDWTGDDMRLSQKPVRDDVGIVCLMLSDVAQRRPIARQLAQELLERADKLMYEAKQTRADHIHPLSVRIENGALVELEEHPA
;
A
#
# COMPACT_ATOMS: atom_id res chain seq x y z
N MET A 1 -53.34 22.31 -21.65
CA MET A 1 -52.89 21.05 -21.10
C MET A 1 -51.38 20.95 -21.35
N ARG A 2 -50.55 21.41 -20.42
CA ARG A 2 -49.10 21.39 -20.54
C ARG A 2 -48.54 20.40 -19.56
N VAL A 3 -47.96 19.33 -20.08
CA VAL A 3 -47.26 18.28 -19.33
C VAL A 3 -45.91 18.89 -18.88
N ARG A 4 -45.76 19.03 -17.57
CA ARG A 4 -44.45 19.35 -16.96
C ARG A 4 -43.64 18.03 -16.95
N LYS A 5 -42.54 17.99 -17.72
CA LYS A 5 -41.49 16.99 -17.58
C LYS A 5 -40.78 17.20 -16.22
N GLY A 6 -40.63 16.12 -15.49
CA GLY A 6 -39.93 16.10 -14.22
C GLY A 6 -38.48 16.49 -14.39
N LEU A 7 -38.01 17.33 -13.48
CA LEU A 7 -36.62 17.60 -13.22
C LEU A 7 -36.08 16.39 -12.42
N ASP A 8 -35.26 15.60 -13.05
CA ASP A 8 -34.44 14.60 -12.36
C ASP A 8 -33.44 15.35 -11.45
N ASN A 9 -33.75 15.35 -10.16
CA ASN A 9 -32.85 15.77 -9.10
C ASN A 9 -31.76 14.69 -8.90
N HIS A 10 -30.79 14.61 -9.78
CA HIS A 10 -29.49 14.12 -9.39
C HIS A 10 -28.79 15.26 -8.63
N ALA A 11 -28.86 15.17 -7.31
CA ALA A 11 -28.07 16.02 -6.43
C ALA A 11 -26.59 15.81 -6.81
N ASP A 12 -25.99 16.86 -7.39
CA ASP A 12 -24.59 16.98 -7.69
C ASP A 12 -23.81 16.92 -6.38
N SER A 13 -23.39 15.74 -5.95
CA SER A 13 -22.40 15.62 -4.89
C SER A 13 -21.09 16.18 -5.40
N ALA A 14 -20.53 17.16 -4.69
CA ALA A 14 -19.21 17.66 -4.98
C ALA A 14 -18.20 16.51 -5.00
N PRO A 15 -17.23 16.51 -5.93
CA PRO A 15 -16.22 15.45 -6.02
C PRO A 15 -15.47 15.33 -4.69
N GLN A 16 -15.39 14.12 -4.17
CA GLN A 16 -14.76 13.84 -2.86
C GLN A 16 -13.35 13.26 -3.02
N THR A 17 -13.02 12.78 -4.23
CA THR A 17 -11.72 12.23 -4.55
C THR A 17 -11.07 13.00 -5.69
N ARG A 18 -9.73 12.89 -5.78
CA ARG A 18 -8.94 13.48 -6.87
C ARG A 18 -9.42 12.97 -8.24
N SER A 19 -9.67 11.69 -8.36
CA SER A 19 -10.15 11.07 -9.60
C SER A 19 -11.53 11.57 -10.00
N GLU A 20 -12.45 11.70 -9.05
CA GLU A 20 -13.78 12.27 -9.27
C GLU A 20 -13.70 13.74 -9.70
N LEU A 21 -12.75 14.51 -9.14
CA LEU A 21 -12.52 15.90 -9.53
C LEU A 21 -12.02 16.02 -10.97
N HIS A 22 -11.07 15.16 -11.38
CA HIS A 22 -10.60 15.12 -12.76
C HIS A 22 -11.72 14.74 -13.73
N GLN A 23 -12.54 13.75 -13.40
CA GLN A 23 -13.68 13.36 -14.20
C GLN A 23 -14.72 14.48 -14.29
N TRP A 24 -15.02 15.14 -13.19
CA TRP A 24 -15.94 16.27 -13.11
C TRP A 24 -15.49 17.44 -13.99
N ILE A 25 -14.18 17.75 -14.02
CA ILE A 25 -13.59 18.77 -14.90
C ILE A 25 -13.81 18.41 -16.36
N ARG A 26 -13.51 17.18 -16.75
CA ARG A 26 -13.67 16.69 -18.15
C ARG A 26 -15.11 16.73 -18.62
N GLU A 27 -16.04 16.35 -17.76
CA GLU A 27 -17.46 16.28 -18.14
C GLU A 27 -18.16 17.63 -18.18
N ARG A 28 -17.73 18.63 -17.38
CA ARG A 28 -18.48 19.88 -17.18
C ARG A 28 -17.79 21.14 -17.64
N MET A 29 -16.47 21.14 -17.72
CA MET A 29 -15.73 22.30 -18.18
C MET A 29 -15.37 22.08 -19.65
N HIS A 30 -16.14 22.68 -20.58
CA HIS A 30 -15.88 22.62 -22.01
C HIS A 30 -14.60 23.41 -22.39
N LEU A 31 -13.45 22.89 -21.93
CA LEU A 31 -12.14 23.47 -22.18
C LEU A 31 -11.49 22.83 -23.41
N THR A 32 -10.53 23.52 -24.01
CA THR A 32 -9.67 22.85 -24.99
C THR A 32 -8.78 21.85 -24.28
N ALA A 33 -8.37 20.78 -24.96
CA ALA A 33 -7.54 19.72 -24.37
C ALA A 33 -6.27 20.27 -23.66
N ALA A 34 -5.66 21.32 -24.22
CA ALA A 34 -4.50 21.97 -23.60
C ALA A 34 -4.84 22.69 -22.29
N HIS A 35 -5.99 23.35 -22.21
CA HIS A 35 -6.43 24.04 -21.01
C HIS A 35 -6.95 23.08 -19.95
N GLU A 36 -7.57 21.98 -20.36
CA GLU A 36 -8.01 20.90 -19.49
C GLU A 36 -6.81 20.26 -18.78
N GLN A 37 -5.79 19.86 -19.56
CA GLN A 37 -4.57 19.26 -18.99
C GLN A 37 -3.85 20.24 -18.05
N ALA A 38 -3.71 21.51 -18.44
CA ALA A 38 -3.08 22.52 -17.59
C ALA A 38 -3.84 22.74 -16.26
N LEU A 39 -5.16 22.65 -16.28
CA LEU A 39 -5.99 22.77 -15.08
C LEU A 39 -5.83 21.53 -14.17
N ILE A 40 -5.85 20.34 -14.75
CA ILE A 40 -5.61 19.08 -14.04
C ILE A 40 -4.22 19.11 -13.39
N ASP A 41 -3.19 19.46 -14.14
CA ASP A 41 -1.81 19.55 -13.63
C ASP A 41 -1.67 20.58 -12.49
N ALA A 42 -2.37 21.72 -12.61
CA ALA A 42 -2.37 22.75 -11.57
C ALA A 42 -3.05 22.26 -10.27
N ILE A 43 -4.19 21.58 -10.41
CA ILE A 43 -4.91 20.98 -9.29
C ILE A 43 -4.05 19.89 -8.63
N ASP A 44 -3.47 19.00 -9.41
CA ASP A 44 -2.59 17.95 -8.94
C ASP A 44 -1.39 18.49 -8.17
N ASN A 45 -0.77 19.55 -8.67
CA ASN A 45 0.31 20.23 -7.98
C ASN A 45 -0.14 20.83 -6.62
N VAL A 46 -1.35 21.39 -6.56
CA VAL A 46 -1.90 21.93 -5.31
C VAL A 46 -2.17 20.79 -4.31
N PHE A 47 -2.78 19.70 -4.74
CA PHE A 47 -3.03 18.52 -3.89
C PHE A 47 -1.73 17.89 -3.40
N MET A 48 -0.76 17.68 -4.29
CA MET A 48 0.56 17.13 -3.95
C MET A 48 1.27 18.01 -2.92
N LYS A 49 1.27 19.33 -3.14
CA LYS A 49 1.92 20.26 -2.22
C LYS A 49 1.23 20.32 -0.86
N HIS A 50 -0.10 20.31 -0.84
CA HIS A 50 -0.87 20.27 0.40
C HIS A 50 -0.65 18.98 1.16
N GLU A 51 -0.67 17.84 0.47
CA GLU A 51 -0.39 16.52 1.04
C GLU A 51 1.03 16.46 1.63
N GLN A 52 2.03 16.94 0.88
CA GLN A 52 3.42 17.00 1.37
C GLN A 52 3.56 17.86 2.64
N LEU A 53 2.95 19.05 2.66
CA LEU A 53 2.98 19.94 3.82
C LEU A 53 2.28 19.32 5.02
N TRP A 54 1.14 18.68 4.80
CA TRP A 54 0.38 18.02 5.87
C TRP A 54 1.14 16.83 6.44
N GLN A 55 1.73 16.01 5.59
CA GLN A 55 2.55 14.87 5.97
C GLN A 55 3.83 15.31 6.71
N GLN A 56 4.48 16.37 6.22
CA GLN A 56 5.66 16.94 6.89
C GLN A 56 5.30 17.46 8.29
N SER A 57 4.25 18.26 8.41
CA SER A 57 3.81 18.82 9.72
C SER A 57 3.40 17.72 10.69
N LYS A 58 2.68 16.69 10.22
CA LYS A 58 2.32 15.52 11.01
C LYS A 58 3.56 14.74 11.46
N GLN A 59 4.54 14.58 10.57
CA GLN A 59 5.81 13.91 10.87
C GLN A 59 6.60 14.65 11.94
N GLU A 60 6.76 15.95 11.78
CA GLU A 60 7.48 16.80 12.74
C GLU A 60 6.81 16.75 14.11
N ALA A 61 5.48 16.79 14.17
CA ALA A 61 4.72 16.67 15.42
C ALA A 61 4.94 15.30 16.09
N ILE A 62 4.85 14.20 15.33
CA ILE A 62 5.07 12.84 15.85
C ILE A 62 6.53 12.69 16.32
N GLN A 63 7.50 13.17 15.55
CA GLN A 63 8.92 13.10 15.92
C GLN A 63 9.21 13.94 17.16
N ALA A 64 8.65 15.14 17.26
CA ALA A 64 8.83 16.01 18.43
C ALA A 64 8.24 15.38 19.70
N VAL A 65 7.02 14.79 19.61
CA VAL A 65 6.38 14.08 20.73
C VAL A 65 7.18 12.83 21.10
N SER A 66 7.60 12.03 20.12
CA SER A 66 8.37 10.80 20.35
C SER A 66 9.75 11.11 20.94
N ALA A 67 10.46 12.09 20.38
CA ALA A 67 11.78 12.51 20.90
C ALA A 67 11.69 13.08 22.32
N GLY A 68 10.72 13.96 22.57
CA GLY A 68 10.48 14.52 23.90
C GLY A 68 10.09 13.47 24.94
N PHE A 69 9.33 12.45 24.51
CA PHE A 69 8.92 11.34 25.36
C PHE A 69 10.09 10.40 25.65
N THR A 70 10.89 10.06 24.64
CA THR A 70 12.10 9.23 24.78
C THR A 70 13.14 9.90 25.69
N ASP A 71 13.35 11.20 25.55
CA ASP A 71 14.29 11.95 26.39
C ASP A 71 13.80 12.02 27.85
N ARG A 72 12.50 12.21 28.09
CA ARG A 72 11.90 12.13 29.43
C ARG A 72 12.02 10.74 30.05
N LEU A 73 11.78 9.69 29.27
CA LEU A 73 11.94 8.31 29.75
C LEU A 73 13.39 8.00 30.08
N LYS A 74 14.33 8.49 29.26
CA LYS A 74 15.77 8.30 29.52
C LYS A 74 16.17 9.00 30.81
N ARG A 75 15.77 10.25 31.04
CA ARG A 75 15.99 10.98 32.30
C ARG A 75 15.36 10.29 33.51
N LEU A 76 14.10 9.86 33.39
CA LEU A 76 13.43 9.07 34.42
C LEU A 76 14.17 7.76 34.72
N ARG A 77 14.62 7.05 33.70
CA ARG A 77 15.44 5.85 33.86
C ARG A 77 16.76 6.15 34.59
N ASP A 78 17.46 7.22 34.19
CA ASP A 78 18.74 7.61 34.78
C ASP A 78 18.57 8.11 36.23
N GLU A 79 17.49 8.82 36.55
CA GLU A 79 17.12 9.24 37.91
C GLU A 79 16.68 8.07 38.78
N LEU A 80 16.02 7.06 38.19
CA LEU A 80 15.50 5.92 38.90
C LEU A 80 16.51 4.75 38.98
N SER A 81 17.51 4.68 38.10
CA SER A 81 18.57 3.64 38.14
C SER A 81 19.37 3.66 39.44
N ALA A 82 19.23 4.70 40.24
CA ALA A 82 19.82 4.82 41.58
C ALA A 82 18.93 4.20 42.71
N ARG A 83 17.73 3.74 42.40
CA ARG A 83 16.75 3.26 43.41
C ARG A 83 15.91 2.07 42.94
N ASP A 84 16.43 0.87 43.22
CA ASP A 84 15.64 -0.35 43.44
C ASP A 84 14.88 -1.08 42.27
N VAL A 85 14.65 -2.39 42.43
CA VAL A 85 14.10 -3.40 41.49
C VAL A 85 12.73 -3.01 40.89
N THR A 86 11.94 -2.19 41.58
CA THR A 86 10.65 -1.67 41.11
C THR A 86 10.76 -0.80 39.84
N VAL A 87 11.90 -0.18 39.64
CA VAL A 87 12.22 0.71 38.54
C VAL A 87 12.37 -0.01 37.23
N SER A 88 12.99 -1.20 37.23
CA SER A 88 13.14 -2.02 36.03
C SER A 88 11.78 -2.48 35.49
N SER A 89 10.79 -2.71 36.35
CA SER A 89 9.44 -3.07 35.95
C SER A 89 8.69 -1.88 35.32
N ILE A 90 8.88 -0.69 35.86
CA ILE A 90 8.29 0.54 35.31
C ILE A 90 8.95 0.90 33.98
N ALA A 91 10.26 0.82 33.86
CA ALA A 91 10.98 1.04 32.61
C ALA A 91 10.51 0.10 31.51
N ARG A 92 10.40 -1.21 31.81
CA ARG A 92 9.85 -2.19 30.88
C ARG A 92 8.42 -1.89 30.45
N TYR A 93 7.55 -1.52 31.41
CA TYR A 93 6.18 -1.11 31.08
C TYR A 93 6.13 0.07 30.11
N PHE A 94 6.98 1.08 30.29
CA PHE A 94 7.06 2.20 29.37
C PHE A 94 7.66 1.83 28.01
N GLU A 95 8.66 0.96 27.97
CA GLU A 95 9.21 0.41 26.72
C GLU A 95 8.14 -0.36 25.94
N ASP A 96 7.37 -1.21 26.61
CA ASP A 96 6.26 -1.93 26.03
C ASP A 96 5.14 -0.99 25.54
N LEU A 97 4.83 0.06 26.31
CA LEU A 97 3.84 1.07 25.90
C LEU A 97 4.30 1.86 24.67
N VAL A 98 5.56 2.26 24.62
CA VAL A 98 6.12 2.94 23.44
C VAL A 98 6.11 2.02 22.22
N ALA A 99 6.45 0.74 22.39
CA ALA A 99 6.39 -0.25 21.33
C ALA A 99 4.95 -0.44 20.82
N ASP A 100 3.95 -0.54 21.72
CA ASP A 100 2.54 -0.66 21.35
C ASP A 100 2.03 0.59 20.62
N LEU A 101 2.37 1.78 21.10
CA LEU A 101 2.01 3.04 20.44
C LEU A 101 2.67 3.15 19.05
N THR A 102 3.92 2.76 18.93
CA THR A 102 4.63 2.73 17.65
C THR A 102 3.99 1.74 16.68
N ASP A 103 3.65 0.55 17.16
CA ASP A 103 2.94 -0.46 16.36
C ASP A 103 1.60 0.08 15.86
N ARG A 104 0.78 0.69 16.72
CA ARG A 104 -0.51 1.30 16.34
C ARG A 104 -0.38 2.41 15.30
N VAL A 105 0.69 3.18 15.32
CA VAL A 105 0.94 4.23 14.30
C VAL A 105 1.32 3.65 12.95
N HIS A 106 1.92 2.46 12.93
CA HIS A 106 2.45 1.84 11.72
C HIS A 106 1.52 0.79 11.11
N ARG A 107 0.45 0.39 11.80
CA ARG A 107 -0.48 -0.65 11.31
C ARG A 107 -1.86 -0.09 10.98
N ASP A 108 -2.48 -0.71 9.98
CA ASP A 108 -3.89 -0.51 9.70
C ASP A 108 -4.75 -1.13 10.82
N PRO A 109 -5.70 -0.40 11.41
CA PRO A 109 -6.46 -0.87 12.57
C PRO A 109 -7.40 -2.04 12.25
N LYS A 110 -7.84 -2.21 10.99
CA LYS A 110 -8.75 -3.27 10.58
C LYS A 110 -8.02 -4.57 10.29
N THR A 111 -6.95 -4.49 9.52
CA THR A 111 -6.25 -5.67 9.00
C THR A 111 -5.01 -6.05 9.80
N ARG A 112 -4.50 -5.12 10.61
CA ARG A 112 -3.22 -5.25 11.31
C ARG A 112 -2.01 -5.40 10.38
N LEU A 113 -2.19 -5.25 9.07
CA LEU A 113 -1.10 -5.08 8.11
C LEU A 113 -0.41 -3.73 8.36
N MET A 114 0.76 -3.52 7.77
CA MET A 114 1.34 -2.17 7.73
C MET A 114 0.35 -1.19 7.12
N ASN A 115 0.36 0.05 7.58
CA ASN A 115 -0.27 1.10 6.81
C ASN A 115 0.63 1.49 5.63
N PHE A 116 0.04 2.11 4.63
CA PHE A 116 0.72 2.46 3.37
C PHE A 116 1.98 3.30 3.58
N ARG A 117 1.94 4.23 4.51
CA ARG A 117 3.09 5.09 4.81
C ARG A 117 4.29 4.25 5.28
N ARG A 118 4.08 3.35 6.24
CA ARG A 118 5.14 2.47 6.74
C ARG A 118 5.66 1.56 5.63
N PHE A 119 4.79 1.12 4.74
CA PHE A 119 5.17 0.30 3.60
C PHE A 119 6.13 1.05 2.65
N ILE A 120 5.83 2.29 2.27
CA ILE A 120 6.74 3.11 1.45
C ILE A 120 8.11 3.26 2.14
N GLU A 121 8.12 3.56 3.44
CA GLU A 121 9.37 3.67 4.22
C GLU A 121 10.16 2.34 4.20
N GLN A 122 9.49 1.19 4.23
CA GLN A 122 10.15 -0.13 4.14
C GLN A 122 10.69 -0.40 2.74
N VAL A 123 9.93 -0.09 1.68
CA VAL A 123 10.42 -0.20 0.29
C VAL A 123 11.63 0.71 0.06
N GLU A 124 11.57 1.96 0.52
CA GLU A 124 12.69 2.90 0.45
C GLU A 124 13.92 2.36 1.19
N ALA A 125 13.74 1.88 2.43
CA ALA A 125 14.82 1.30 3.22
C ALA A 125 15.42 0.05 2.55
N PHE A 126 14.57 -0.82 2.01
CA PHE A 126 15.00 -2.00 1.26
C PHE A 126 15.87 -1.59 0.06
N LEU A 127 15.41 -0.64 -0.76
CA LEU A 127 16.15 -0.17 -1.93
C LEU A 127 17.47 0.54 -1.57
N ALA A 128 17.58 1.12 -0.40
CA ALA A 128 18.78 1.82 0.07
C ALA A 128 19.87 0.89 0.66
N LEU A 129 19.56 -0.39 0.89
CA LEU A 129 20.46 -1.38 1.48
C LEU A 129 21.03 -2.33 0.42
N GLU A 130 22.15 -2.97 0.76
CA GLU A 130 22.67 -4.10 0.00
C GLU A 130 21.72 -5.28 0.09
N GLN A 131 21.43 -5.91 -1.04
CA GLN A 131 20.56 -7.07 -1.12
C GLN A 131 21.36 -8.29 -1.59
N ARG A 132 20.96 -9.49 -1.16
CA ARG A 132 21.55 -10.76 -1.61
C ARG A 132 21.05 -11.12 -3.01
N GLY A 133 19.75 -10.92 -3.25
CA GLY A 133 19.13 -11.17 -4.55
C GLY A 133 19.35 -10.04 -5.54
N ARG A 134 19.19 -10.38 -6.81
CA ARG A 134 19.29 -9.42 -7.92
C ARG A 134 17.96 -8.80 -8.31
N LEU A 135 16.87 -9.36 -7.82
CA LEU A 135 15.51 -8.99 -8.19
C LEU A 135 14.64 -8.80 -6.94
N CYS A 136 13.71 -7.89 -7.04
CA CYS A 136 12.60 -7.77 -6.09
C CYS A 136 11.33 -7.42 -6.85
N ALA A 137 10.16 -7.59 -6.23
CA ALA A 137 8.91 -7.17 -6.83
C ALA A 137 8.04 -6.40 -5.85
N VAL A 138 7.33 -5.39 -6.38
CA VAL A 138 6.29 -4.65 -5.67
C VAL A 138 4.97 -4.90 -6.36
N GLY A 139 3.94 -5.28 -5.60
CA GLY A 139 2.61 -5.51 -6.11
C GLY A 139 1.56 -4.66 -5.42
N LEU A 140 0.54 -4.27 -6.19
CA LEU A 140 -0.70 -3.70 -5.70
C LEU A 140 -1.88 -4.62 -6.05
N VAL A 141 -2.85 -4.66 -5.15
CA VAL A 141 -4.05 -5.50 -5.24
C VAL A 141 -5.28 -4.64 -4.97
N ASP A 142 -6.34 -4.84 -5.75
CA ASP A 142 -7.68 -4.22 -5.55
C ASP A 142 -8.75 -5.31 -5.49
N ILE A 143 -9.67 -5.22 -4.54
CA ILE A 143 -10.80 -6.15 -4.44
C ILE A 143 -11.88 -5.75 -5.46
N ASN A 144 -12.14 -6.63 -6.41
CA ASN A 144 -13.11 -6.38 -7.47
C ASN A 144 -14.52 -6.09 -6.95
N SER A 145 -15.08 -4.98 -7.43
CA SER A 145 -16.45 -4.57 -7.10
C SER A 145 -16.68 -4.36 -5.60
N PHE A 146 -15.70 -3.97 -4.81
CA PHE A 146 -15.82 -3.85 -3.35
C PHE A 146 -16.97 -2.92 -2.93
N LYS A 147 -17.22 -1.86 -3.68
CA LYS A 147 -18.38 -0.99 -3.46
C LYS A 147 -19.69 -1.77 -3.51
N TRP A 148 -19.85 -2.72 -4.44
CA TRP A 148 -21.05 -3.54 -4.53
C TRP A 148 -21.28 -4.36 -3.25
N TYR A 149 -20.21 -4.93 -2.66
CA TYR A 149 -20.34 -5.69 -1.41
C TYR A 149 -20.80 -4.79 -0.26
N ASN A 150 -20.21 -3.59 -0.13
CA ASN A 150 -20.62 -2.61 0.87
C ASN A 150 -22.08 -2.18 0.69
N ASP A 151 -22.48 -1.84 -0.53
CA ASP A 151 -23.82 -1.34 -0.84
C ASP A 151 -24.89 -2.43 -0.69
N THR A 152 -24.57 -3.69 -1.01
CA THR A 152 -25.52 -4.81 -1.00
C THR A 152 -25.54 -5.57 0.32
N LEU A 153 -24.38 -5.81 0.92
CA LEU A 153 -24.23 -6.64 2.11
C LEU A 153 -24.02 -5.82 3.40
N GLY A 154 -23.71 -4.52 3.24
CA GLY A 154 -23.40 -3.60 4.32
C GLY A 154 -21.89 -3.58 4.69
N HIS A 155 -21.45 -2.49 5.30
CA HIS A 155 -20.04 -2.27 5.65
C HIS A 155 -19.44 -3.33 6.56
N ALA A 156 -20.24 -3.95 7.45
CA ALA A 156 -19.77 -5.04 8.30
C ALA A 156 -19.34 -6.29 7.50
N ALA A 157 -20.01 -6.59 6.39
CA ALA A 157 -19.61 -7.66 5.48
C ALA A 157 -18.36 -7.26 4.69
N GLY A 158 -18.31 -6.01 4.20
CA GLY A 158 -17.11 -5.47 3.55
C GLY A 158 -15.87 -5.52 4.45
N ASP A 159 -16.02 -5.18 5.73
CA ASP A 159 -14.92 -5.25 6.71
C ASP A 159 -14.41 -6.70 6.91
N LYS A 160 -15.30 -7.69 6.89
CA LYS A 160 -14.91 -9.12 6.94
C LYS A 160 -14.15 -9.55 5.68
N ILE A 161 -14.59 -9.08 4.50
CA ILE A 161 -13.90 -9.35 3.24
C ILE A 161 -12.48 -8.78 3.31
N ILE A 162 -12.32 -7.53 3.70
CA ILE A 162 -11.01 -6.88 3.87
C ILE A 162 -10.11 -7.67 4.83
N ASP A 163 -10.61 -8.05 6.00
CA ASP A 163 -9.83 -8.81 6.98
C ASP A 163 -9.43 -10.20 6.44
N ARG A 164 -10.33 -10.86 5.71
CA ARG A 164 -10.05 -12.16 5.11
C ARG A 164 -9.00 -12.07 4.00
N VAL A 165 -9.15 -11.11 3.06
CA VAL A 165 -8.16 -10.87 1.99
C VAL A 165 -6.78 -10.54 2.59
N ALA A 166 -6.73 -9.71 3.63
CA ALA A 166 -5.49 -9.40 4.34
C ALA A 166 -4.81 -10.65 4.93
N ARG A 167 -5.59 -11.60 5.47
CA ARG A 167 -5.06 -12.88 5.98
C ARG A 167 -4.53 -13.76 4.86
N LEU A 168 -5.30 -13.89 3.76
CA LEU A 168 -4.88 -14.66 2.59
C LEU A 168 -3.60 -14.09 1.98
N LEU A 169 -3.50 -12.76 1.86
CA LEU A 169 -2.28 -12.10 1.39
C LEU A 169 -1.09 -12.44 2.27
N ARG A 170 -1.24 -12.35 3.59
CA ARG A 170 -0.18 -12.70 4.55
C ARG A 170 0.19 -14.18 4.49
N GLU A 171 -0.76 -15.06 4.23
CA GLU A 171 -0.52 -16.50 4.14
C GLU A 171 0.18 -16.92 2.85
N GLN A 172 -0.14 -16.27 1.73
CA GLN A 172 0.37 -16.63 0.40
C GLN A 172 1.69 -15.95 0.05
N VAL A 173 1.94 -14.75 0.56
CA VAL A 173 3.19 -14.01 0.38
C VAL A 173 4.05 -14.16 1.64
N ARG A 174 4.25 -15.40 2.11
CA ARG A 174 5.04 -15.70 3.30
C ARG A 174 6.53 -15.81 3.00
N SER A 175 7.27 -15.63 4.08
CA SER A 175 8.72 -15.77 4.19
C SER A 175 9.30 -17.15 3.84
N ASP A 176 8.49 -18.18 3.65
CA ASP A 176 8.99 -19.50 3.20
C ASP A 176 9.37 -19.48 1.71
N ASP A 177 8.85 -18.51 0.96
CA ASP A 177 9.32 -18.18 -0.39
C ASP A 177 10.57 -17.26 -0.34
N LEU A 178 10.99 -16.86 0.86
CA LEU A 178 12.04 -15.90 1.15
C LEU A 178 13.17 -16.57 1.93
N ILE A 179 14.10 -17.21 1.22
CA ILE A 179 15.34 -17.77 1.79
C ILE A 179 16.25 -16.70 2.43
N ALA A 180 15.82 -15.44 2.50
CA ALA A 180 16.63 -14.27 2.84
C ALA A 180 16.36 -13.67 4.23
N GLN A 181 15.87 -14.42 5.21
CA GLN A 181 15.53 -13.91 6.55
C GLN A 181 16.68 -13.36 7.42
N GLU A 182 17.94 -13.52 7.02
CA GLU A 182 19.07 -13.13 7.88
C GLU A 182 19.61 -11.70 7.63
N ALA A 183 19.19 -11.00 6.59
CA ALA A 183 19.79 -9.72 6.20
C ALA A 183 18.99 -8.48 6.58
N LEU A 184 17.69 -8.61 6.81
CA LEU A 184 16.85 -7.55 7.36
C LEU A 184 16.70 -7.83 8.86
N ASP A 185 16.84 -6.79 9.68
CA ASP A 185 16.70 -6.86 11.15
C ASP A 185 15.46 -7.72 11.49
N VAL A 186 15.68 -8.90 12.06
CA VAL A 186 14.78 -10.06 12.14
C VAL A 186 13.35 -9.76 12.65
N LYS A 187 13.16 -8.61 13.31
CA LYS A 187 11.84 -8.15 13.77
C LYS A 187 11.05 -7.34 12.73
N ALA A 188 11.72 -6.77 11.73
CA ALA A 188 11.08 -5.94 10.71
C ALA A 188 10.67 -6.73 9.45
N SER A 189 11.22 -7.92 9.24
CA SER A 189 11.09 -8.69 8.00
C SER A 189 9.81 -9.53 7.88
N GLN A 190 8.96 -9.59 8.91
CA GLN A 190 7.81 -10.50 8.90
C GLN A 190 6.57 -9.97 8.19
N ASP A 191 6.47 -8.66 7.94
CA ASP A 191 5.28 -8.08 7.32
C ASP A 191 5.67 -7.13 6.18
N LEU A 192 5.93 -7.67 5.00
CA LEU A 192 6.11 -6.89 3.77
C LEU A 192 4.79 -6.66 3.03
N HIS A 193 3.68 -6.58 3.80
CA HIS A 193 2.34 -6.38 3.29
C HIS A 193 1.72 -5.19 3.98
N ALA A 194 0.99 -4.38 3.21
CA ALA A 194 0.29 -3.24 3.74
C ALA A 194 -1.10 -3.09 3.13
N ARG A 195 -1.95 -2.33 3.81
CA ARG A 195 -3.18 -1.82 3.24
C ARG A 195 -2.93 -0.41 2.74
N PHE A 196 -3.16 -0.22 1.45
CA PHE A 196 -3.02 1.09 0.79
C PHE A 196 -4.14 2.03 1.23
N GLY A 197 -5.39 1.55 1.20
CA GLY A 197 -6.60 2.25 1.63
C GLY A 197 -7.84 1.54 1.11
N GLY A 198 -9.01 1.77 1.72
CA GLY A 198 -10.24 1.16 1.20
C GLY A 198 -10.15 -0.36 1.06
N ASP A 199 -10.15 -0.82 -0.18
CA ASP A 199 -10.09 -2.19 -0.66
C ASP A 199 -8.76 -2.55 -1.33
N GLU A 200 -7.76 -1.68 -1.22
CA GLU A 200 -6.48 -1.82 -1.88
C GLU A 200 -5.38 -2.26 -0.91
N PHE A 201 -4.51 -3.16 -1.39
CA PHE A 201 -3.38 -3.71 -0.65
C PHE A 201 -2.10 -3.59 -1.47
N CYS A 202 -0.96 -3.66 -0.79
CA CYS A 202 0.34 -3.72 -1.44
C CYS A 202 1.27 -4.69 -0.72
N PHE A 203 2.26 -5.19 -1.46
CA PHE A 203 3.27 -6.10 -0.95
C PHE A 203 4.63 -5.89 -1.64
N LEU A 204 5.69 -6.25 -0.93
CA LEU A 204 7.05 -6.32 -1.45
C LEU A 204 7.54 -7.76 -1.33
N ILE A 205 8.08 -8.30 -2.41
CA ILE A 205 8.78 -9.59 -2.43
C ILE A 205 10.26 -9.29 -2.67
N PRO A 206 11.11 -9.43 -1.65
CA PRO A 206 12.55 -9.24 -1.79
C PRO A 206 13.22 -10.48 -2.38
N ASP A 207 14.48 -10.35 -2.79
CA ASP A 207 15.43 -11.41 -3.07
C ASP A 207 14.90 -12.53 -3.98
N LEU A 208 14.27 -12.15 -5.09
CA LEU A 208 13.80 -13.07 -6.10
C LEU A 208 14.97 -13.56 -6.98
N ASP A 209 14.92 -14.83 -7.36
CA ASP A 209 15.86 -15.42 -8.33
C ASP A 209 15.46 -15.09 -9.78
N GLU A 210 14.15 -15.04 -10.05
CA GLU A 210 13.58 -14.72 -11.36
C GLU A 210 12.29 -13.91 -11.22
N CYS A 211 11.97 -13.04 -12.17
CA CYS A 211 10.74 -12.23 -12.16
C CYS A 211 9.48 -13.10 -12.22
N ARG A 212 9.55 -14.26 -12.86
CA ARG A 212 8.45 -15.22 -12.93
C ARG A 212 7.99 -15.71 -11.55
N ALA A 213 8.92 -15.83 -10.58
CA ALA A 213 8.57 -16.24 -9.23
C ALA A 213 7.60 -15.23 -8.55
N ALA A 214 7.79 -13.93 -8.80
CA ALA A 214 6.86 -12.91 -8.31
C ALA A 214 5.46 -13.09 -8.89
N TRP A 215 5.38 -13.41 -10.17
CA TRP A 215 4.10 -13.68 -10.84
C TRP A 215 3.42 -14.92 -10.26
N VAL A 216 4.15 -16.01 -10.08
CA VAL A 216 3.61 -17.24 -9.46
C VAL A 216 3.07 -16.97 -8.05
N ILE A 217 3.74 -16.13 -7.27
CA ILE A 217 3.28 -15.74 -5.93
C ILE A 217 1.97 -14.93 -6.02
N ALA A 218 1.89 -13.98 -6.95
CA ALA A 218 0.66 -13.19 -7.17
C ALA A 218 -0.50 -14.08 -7.63
N GLU A 219 -0.27 -15.03 -8.54
CA GLU A 219 -1.27 -15.99 -9.01
C GLU A 219 -1.76 -16.89 -7.88
N ARG A 220 -0.85 -17.40 -7.06
CA ARG A 220 -1.19 -18.20 -5.89
C ARG A 220 -2.06 -17.44 -4.88
N PHE A 221 -1.76 -16.15 -4.67
CA PHE A 221 -2.59 -15.29 -3.83
C PHE A 221 -3.98 -15.11 -4.44
N ARG A 222 -4.07 -14.74 -5.72
CA ARG A 222 -5.33 -14.59 -6.45
C ARG A 222 -6.19 -15.86 -6.41
N GLU A 223 -5.57 -17.03 -6.67
CA GLU A 223 -6.24 -18.30 -6.55
C GLU A 223 -6.74 -18.60 -5.14
N ALA A 224 -5.98 -18.21 -4.11
CA ALA A 224 -6.40 -18.40 -2.73
C ALA A 224 -7.64 -17.54 -2.39
N VAL A 225 -7.72 -16.30 -2.91
CA VAL A 225 -8.90 -15.45 -2.79
C VAL A 225 -10.08 -16.06 -3.54
N GLU A 226 -9.89 -16.52 -4.78
CA GLU A 226 -10.97 -17.06 -5.61
C GLU A 226 -11.51 -18.39 -5.08
N ARG A 227 -10.65 -19.27 -4.52
CA ARG A 227 -11.02 -20.59 -3.97
C ARG A 227 -11.50 -20.55 -2.52
N HIS A 228 -11.38 -19.40 -1.85
CA HIS A 228 -11.85 -19.29 -0.47
C HIS A 228 -13.36 -19.51 -0.37
N ASP A 229 -13.80 -20.26 0.65
CA ASP A 229 -15.24 -20.43 0.95
C ASP A 229 -15.79 -19.16 1.62
N TRP A 230 -16.17 -18.21 0.80
CA TRP A 230 -16.78 -16.96 1.25
C TRP A 230 -18.15 -17.12 1.89
N THR A 231 -18.80 -18.27 1.70
CA THR A 231 -20.12 -18.53 2.31
C THR A 231 -20.04 -18.70 3.82
N GLY A 232 -18.89 -19.09 4.34
CA GLY A 232 -18.60 -19.12 5.78
C GLY A 232 -18.54 -17.71 6.41
N ASP A 233 -18.19 -16.70 5.64
CA ASP A 233 -18.18 -15.31 6.09
C ASP A 233 -19.54 -14.63 5.92
N ASP A 234 -20.20 -14.85 4.77
CA ASP A 234 -21.59 -14.44 4.49
C ASP A 234 -22.19 -15.30 3.38
N MET A 235 -23.31 -15.97 3.66
CA MET A 235 -24.00 -16.87 2.69
C MET A 235 -24.37 -16.17 1.37
N ARG A 236 -24.57 -14.86 1.38
CA ARG A 236 -24.89 -14.08 0.18
C ARG A 236 -23.71 -13.96 -0.80
N LEU A 237 -22.49 -14.20 -0.34
CA LEU A 237 -21.29 -14.22 -1.19
C LEU A 237 -21.27 -15.43 -2.15
N SER A 238 -22.12 -16.44 -1.96
CA SER A 238 -22.31 -17.52 -2.92
C SER A 238 -22.75 -17.03 -4.30
N GLN A 239 -23.46 -15.89 -4.35
CA GLN A 239 -23.96 -15.30 -5.61
C GLN A 239 -22.90 -14.50 -6.35
N LYS A 240 -21.91 -13.97 -5.65
CA LYS A 240 -20.81 -13.18 -6.21
C LYS A 240 -19.54 -13.44 -5.41
N PRO A 241 -18.73 -14.43 -5.83
CA PRO A 241 -17.43 -14.70 -5.17
C PRO A 241 -16.51 -13.49 -5.25
N VAL A 242 -15.74 -13.29 -4.19
CA VAL A 242 -14.74 -12.22 -4.12
C VAL A 242 -13.61 -12.55 -5.07
N ARG A 243 -13.16 -11.56 -5.81
CA ARG A 243 -12.01 -11.60 -6.72
C ARG A 243 -11.18 -10.36 -6.52
N ASP A 244 -9.96 -10.41 -6.99
CA ASP A 244 -9.00 -9.33 -6.95
C ASP A 244 -8.28 -9.16 -8.28
N ASP A 245 -7.75 -7.95 -8.52
CA ASP A 245 -6.88 -7.61 -9.63
C ASP A 245 -5.52 -7.20 -9.07
N VAL A 246 -4.44 -7.63 -9.73
CA VAL A 246 -3.07 -7.44 -9.27
C VAL A 246 -2.23 -6.78 -10.35
N GLY A 247 -1.58 -5.67 -9.98
CA GLY A 247 -0.47 -5.10 -10.75
C GLY A 247 0.84 -5.41 -10.05
N ILE A 248 1.82 -5.95 -10.76
CA ILE A 248 3.12 -6.32 -10.18
C ILE A 248 4.28 -5.84 -11.02
N VAL A 249 5.25 -5.19 -10.37
CA VAL A 249 6.49 -4.70 -10.99
C VAL A 249 7.67 -5.44 -10.41
N CYS A 250 8.38 -6.17 -11.26
CA CYS A 250 9.64 -6.82 -10.92
C CYS A 250 10.81 -5.88 -11.26
N LEU A 251 11.61 -5.53 -10.28
CA LEU A 251 12.77 -4.66 -10.43
C LEU A 251 14.06 -5.46 -10.42
N MET A 252 14.87 -5.30 -11.47
CA MET A 252 16.27 -5.71 -11.47
C MET A 252 17.10 -4.71 -10.66
N LEU A 253 17.65 -5.16 -9.53
CA LEU A 253 18.43 -4.33 -8.63
C LEU A 253 19.80 -3.99 -9.22
N SER A 254 20.11 -2.71 -9.30
CA SER A 254 21.45 -2.20 -9.61
C SER A 254 22.33 -2.18 -8.37
N ASP A 255 23.57 -1.74 -8.54
CA ASP A 255 24.49 -1.46 -7.43
C ASP A 255 23.83 -0.52 -6.41
N VAL A 256 24.01 -0.83 -5.11
CA VAL A 256 23.42 -0.06 -4.01
C VAL A 256 23.89 1.41 -4.01
N ALA A 257 25.11 1.68 -4.46
CA ALA A 257 25.63 3.04 -4.55
C ALA A 257 24.86 3.90 -5.57
N GLN A 258 24.32 3.27 -6.62
CA GLN A 258 23.51 3.95 -7.64
C GLN A 258 22.08 4.19 -7.16
N ARG A 259 21.45 3.21 -6.49
CA ARG A 259 20.03 3.29 -6.09
C ARG A 259 19.79 3.99 -4.78
N ARG A 260 20.74 3.95 -3.82
CA ARG A 260 20.57 4.58 -2.49
C ARG A 260 20.19 6.06 -2.55
N PRO A 261 20.83 6.92 -3.36
CA PRO A 261 20.49 8.34 -3.42
C PRO A 261 19.08 8.63 -3.94
N ILE A 262 18.49 7.69 -4.70
CA ILE A 262 17.19 7.82 -5.36
C ILE A 262 16.16 6.81 -4.84
N ALA A 263 16.45 6.11 -3.74
CA ALA A 263 15.62 5.01 -3.24
C ALA A 263 14.17 5.44 -2.99
N ARG A 264 13.97 6.64 -2.47
CA ARG A 264 12.62 7.21 -2.26
C ARG A 264 11.87 7.43 -3.57
N GLN A 265 12.54 7.99 -4.56
CA GLN A 265 11.96 8.20 -5.90
C GLN A 265 11.63 6.86 -6.54
N LEU A 266 12.54 5.88 -6.48
CA LEU A 266 12.32 4.53 -7.01
C LEU A 266 11.13 3.84 -6.33
N ALA A 267 11.01 3.94 -5.00
CA ALA A 267 9.88 3.37 -4.27
C ALA A 267 8.54 3.95 -4.73
N GLN A 268 8.47 5.26 -4.94
CA GLN A 268 7.27 5.93 -5.46
C GLN A 268 6.97 5.49 -6.89
N GLU A 269 7.96 5.50 -7.77
CA GLU A 269 7.80 5.13 -9.18
C GLU A 269 7.39 3.66 -9.37
N LEU A 270 7.91 2.74 -8.53
CA LEU A 270 7.49 1.33 -8.54
C LEU A 270 6.01 1.18 -8.18
N LEU A 271 5.56 1.89 -7.15
CA LEU A 271 4.17 1.87 -6.72
C LEU A 271 3.24 2.49 -7.76
N GLU A 272 3.61 3.61 -8.37
CA GLU A 272 2.83 4.24 -9.45
C GLU A 272 2.67 3.30 -10.65
N ARG A 273 3.73 2.57 -11.02
CA ARG A 273 3.67 1.58 -12.11
C ARG A 273 2.80 0.38 -11.73
N ALA A 274 2.92 -0.13 -10.50
CA ALA A 274 2.08 -1.22 -10.03
C ALA A 274 0.60 -0.83 -9.98
N ASP A 275 0.28 0.40 -9.57
CA ASP A 275 -1.08 0.96 -9.58
C ASP A 275 -1.66 1.00 -11.01
N LYS A 276 -0.88 1.50 -11.96
CA LYS A 276 -1.28 1.53 -13.37
C LYS A 276 -1.58 0.13 -13.91
N LEU A 277 -0.73 -0.84 -13.62
CA LEU A 277 -0.92 -2.24 -14.04
C LEU A 277 -2.15 -2.87 -13.39
N MET A 278 -2.36 -2.65 -12.10
CA MET A 278 -3.56 -3.10 -11.38
C MET A 278 -4.84 -2.50 -12.00
N TYR A 279 -4.80 -1.22 -12.35
CA TYR A 279 -5.92 -0.58 -13.04
C TYR A 279 -6.17 -1.16 -14.45
N GLU A 280 -5.13 -1.49 -15.20
CA GLU A 280 -5.22 -2.17 -16.50
C GLU A 280 -5.81 -3.58 -16.34
N ALA A 281 -5.37 -4.35 -15.34
CA ALA A 281 -5.92 -5.66 -15.00
C ALA A 281 -7.43 -5.57 -14.72
N LYS A 282 -7.85 -4.57 -13.96
CA LYS A 282 -9.26 -4.29 -13.64
C LYS A 282 -10.12 -4.02 -14.89
N GLN A 283 -9.54 -3.44 -15.94
CA GLN A 283 -10.25 -3.18 -17.20
C GLN A 283 -10.35 -4.39 -18.11
N THR A 284 -9.35 -5.27 -18.10
CA THR A 284 -9.21 -6.34 -19.10
C THR A 284 -10.14 -7.52 -18.87
N ARG A 285 -10.70 -7.72 -17.67
CA ARG A 285 -11.65 -8.77 -17.26
C ARG A 285 -11.24 -10.23 -17.52
N ALA A 286 -10.27 -10.46 -18.38
CA ALA A 286 -9.78 -11.79 -18.76
C ALA A 286 -8.44 -12.11 -18.11
N ASP A 287 -7.66 -11.09 -17.79
CA ASP A 287 -6.33 -11.22 -17.23
C ASP A 287 -6.22 -10.34 -15.97
N HIS A 288 -6.28 -10.98 -14.82
CA HIS A 288 -6.37 -10.32 -13.53
C HIS A 288 -4.99 -10.03 -12.90
N ILE A 289 -3.90 -10.38 -13.59
CA ILE A 289 -2.53 -10.08 -13.17
C ILE A 289 -1.79 -9.44 -14.34
N HIS A 290 -1.34 -8.22 -14.15
CA HIS A 290 -0.50 -7.52 -15.09
C HIS A 290 0.91 -7.36 -14.54
N PRO A 291 1.89 -8.13 -15.04
CA PRO A 291 3.29 -8.02 -14.64
C PRO A 291 4.06 -7.05 -15.53
N LEU A 292 5.08 -6.42 -14.96
CA LEU A 292 6.05 -5.60 -15.67
C LEU A 292 7.45 -5.86 -15.11
N SER A 293 8.43 -6.03 -15.98
CA SER A 293 9.84 -6.10 -15.58
C SER A 293 10.54 -4.78 -15.89
N VAL A 294 11.29 -4.26 -14.92
CA VAL A 294 12.00 -2.98 -15.05
C VAL A 294 13.44 -3.10 -14.53
N ARG A 295 14.31 -2.23 -15.02
CA ARG A 295 15.66 -2.01 -14.50
C ARG A 295 15.93 -0.53 -14.28
N ILE A 296 16.97 -0.23 -13.52
CA ILE A 296 17.40 1.15 -13.27
C ILE A 296 18.43 1.54 -14.32
N GLU A 297 18.12 2.57 -15.11
CA GLU A 297 19.06 3.20 -16.05
C GLU A 297 19.07 4.72 -15.84
N ASN A 298 20.25 5.29 -15.67
CA ASN A 298 20.43 6.74 -15.45
C ASN A 298 19.53 7.34 -14.35
N GLY A 299 19.26 6.55 -13.31
CA GLY A 299 18.43 7.00 -12.17
C GLY A 299 16.92 6.92 -12.39
N ALA A 300 16.45 6.31 -13.46
CA ALA A 300 15.04 6.11 -13.78
C ALA A 300 14.73 4.62 -14.03
N LEU A 301 13.47 4.22 -13.89
CA LEU A 301 13.00 2.89 -14.22
C LEU A 301 12.72 2.77 -15.72
N VAL A 302 13.37 1.81 -16.36
CA VAL A 302 13.19 1.48 -17.78
C VAL A 302 12.58 0.10 -17.91
N GLU A 303 11.58 -0.03 -18.76
CA GLU A 303 10.89 -1.30 -19.01
C GLU A 303 11.80 -2.25 -19.81
N LEU A 304 11.72 -3.54 -19.48
CA LEU A 304 12.37 -4.60 -20.22
C LEU A 304 11.38 -5.19 -21.22
N GLU A 305 11.78 -5.29 -22.50
CA GLU A 305 10.93 -5.85 -23.57
C GLU A 305 10.66 -7.34 -23.41
N GLU A 306 11.51 -8.06 -22.66
CA GLU A 306 11.33 -9.48 -22.33
C GLU A 306 11.42 -9.67 -20.82
N HIS A 307 10.54 -10.51 -20.27
CA HIS A 307 10.66 -10.93 -18.87
C HIS A 307 11.95 -11.75 -18.73
N PRO A 308 12.95 -11.31 -17.97
CA PRO A 308 14.12 -12.14 -17.71
C PRO A 308 13.67 -13.46 -17.08
N ALA A 309 14.09 -14.55 -17.73
CA ALA A 309 13.76 -15.92 -17.32
C ALA A 309 14.33 -16.24 -15.92
#